data_7830559acf967cb94248568738040756
#
_entry.id   7830559acf967cb94248568738040756
#
_cell.length_a   1.000
_cell.length_b   1.000
_cell.length_c   1.000
_cell.angle_alpha   90.00
_cell.angle_beta   90.00
_cell.angle_gamma   90.00
#
_symmetry.space_group_name_H-M   'P 1'
#
loop_
_entity.id
_entity.type
_entity.pdbx_description
1 polymer ?
#
loop_
_entity_poly.entity_id
_entity_poly.type
_entity_poly.pdbx_seq_one_letter_code
_entity_poly.pdbx_strand_id
1 'polypeptide(L)'
;MFLNSFIKLIIIFSATSLLLGCKADSLEIKLSDKDIQSAIAGEAVAIDFEAEFSMLGELDDENKATLDQLLVLAEEFLSLDDFEIAKGDFGAKVFLEGSIPLTANPEEESPWYVSVSPYDSEFYIVQLKTGTKFDRLESAMSDINFLLSADPFHPIKYKLKAPGSTVIAPAVEIGGITHLY
;
A
#
# COMPACT_ATOMS: atom_id res chain seq x y z
N MET A 1 30.23 -38.53 5.15
CA MET A 1 29.47 -38.15 3.95
C MET A 1 28.11 -37.46 4.26
N PHE A 2 27.65 -37.50 5.52
CA PHE A 2 26.36 -36.87 5.95
C PHE A 2 26.50 -35.41 6.38
N LEU A 3 27.68 -34.93 6.73
CA LEU A 3 27.90 -33.56 7.23
C LEU A 3 27.73 -32.49 6.14
N ASN A 4 28.13 -32.81 4.88
CA ASN A 4 28.03 -31.86 3.75
C ASN A 4 26.56 -31.62 3.27
N SER A 5 25.68 -32.60 3.49
CA SER A 5 24.24 -32.41 3.12
C SER A 5 23.51 -31.53 4.13
N PHE A 6 23.89 -31.56 5.40
CA PHE A 6 23.31 -30.74 6.43
C PHE A 6 23.66 -29.25 6.28
N ILE A 7 24.95 -28.99 5.91
CA ILE A 7 25.42 -27.61 5.65
C ILE A 7 24.72 -27.00 4.42
N LYS A 8 24.51 -27.79 3.35
CA LYS A 8 23.78 -27.33 2.18
C LYS A 8 22.32 -27.04 2.47
N LEU A 9 21.68 -27.82 3.35
CA LEU A 9 20.29 -27.59 3.75
C LEU A 9 20.12 -26.32 4.60
N ILE A 10 21.09 -26.04 5.49
CA ILE A 10 21.08 -24.82 6.32
C ILE A 10 21.30 -23.56 5.47
N ILE A 11 22.19 -23.63 4.44
CA ILE A 11 22.43 -22.50 3.53
C ILE A 11 21.20 -22.20 2.68
N ILE A 12 20.46 -23.22 2.22
CA ILE A 12 19.23 -23.03 1.47
C ILE A 12 18.13 -22.41 2.36
N PHE A 13 18.06 -22.80 3.64
CA PHE A 13 17.07 -22.24 4.57
C PHE A 13 17.40 -20.81 5.03
N SER A 14 18.70 -20.44 5.07
CA SER A 14 19.12 -19.07 5.37
C SER A 14 18.91 -18.10 4.22
N ALA A 15 18.97 -18.59 2.96
CA ALA A 15 18.75 -17.75 1.79
C ALA A 15 17.27 -17.44 1.56
N THR A 16 16.35 -18.30 2.01
CA THR A 16 14.90 -18.07 1.88
C THR A 16 14.31 -17.11 2.90
N SER A 17 15.02 -16.77 3.98
CA SER A 17 14.55 -15.80 4.98
C SER A 17 14.90 -14.32 4.66
N LEU A 18 15.64 -14.05 3.59
CA LEU A 18 16.00 -12.68 3.16
C LEU A 18 15.05 -12.10 2.10
N LEU A 19 14.02 -12.86 1.72
CA LEU A 19 13.12 -12.53 0.61
C LEU A 19 11.69 -12.20 1.07
N LEU A 20 11.54 -11.61 2.25
CA LEU A 20 10.27 -10.97 2.62
C LEU A 20 10.13 -9.73 1.76
N GLY A 21 9.36 -9.89 0.68
CA GLY A 21 9.19 -8.93 -0.38
C GLY A 21 8.92 -7.50 0.09
N CYS A 22 9.28 -6.56 -0.75
CA CYS A 22 8.99 -5.13 -0.56
C CYS A 22 7.48 -4.92 -0.42
N LYS A 23 7.01 -5.03 0.81
CA LYS A 23 5.67 -4.61 1.19
C LYS A 23 5.79 -3.24 1.82
N ALA A 24 4.82 -2.35 1.63
CA ALA A 24 4.81 -1.08 2.33
C ALA A 24 4.85 -1.30 3.84
N ASP A 25 5.64 -0.58 4.58
CA ASP A 25 5.65 -0.61 6.05
C ASP A 25 4.45 0.15 6.62
N SER A 26 4.01 1.16 5.89
CA SER A 26 2.82 1.93 6.24
C SER A 26 2.15 2.51 4.99
N LEU A 27 0.84 2.62 5.05
CA LEU A 27 0.01 3.35 4.10
C LEU A 27 -0.93 4.26 4.89
N GLU A 28 -0.83 5.56 4.68
CA GLU A 28 -1.70 6.55 5.28
C GLU A 28 -2.55 7.22 4.20
N ILE A 29 -3.87 7.30 4.41
CA ILE A 29 -4.84 7.90 3.52
C ILE A 29 -5.50 9.07 4.23
N LYS A 30 -5.50 10.26 3.62
CA LYS A 30 -6.05 11.49 4.18
C LYS A 30 -7.43 11.75 3.59
N LEU A 31 -8.43 11.85 4.45
CA LEU A 31 -9.83 12.04 4.10
C LEU A 31 -10.43 13.26 4.81
N SER A 32 -11.36 13.94 4.16
CA SER A 32 -12.22 14.92 4.80
C SER A 32 -13.70 14.56 4.60
N ASP A 33 -14.56 15.08 5.48
CA ASP A 33 -16.00 14.94 5.33
C ASP A 33 -16.50 15.52 4.00
N LYS A 34 -15.91 16.63 3.55
CA LYS A 34 -16.22 17.23 2.25
C LYS A 34 -15.91 16.28 1.10
N ASP A 35 -14.77 15.60 1.12
CA ASP A 35 -14.37 14.66 0.06
C ASP A 35 -15.36 13.50 -0.03
N ILE A 36 -15.77 12.97 1.13
CA ILE A 36 -16.77 11.90 1.22
C ILE A 36 -18.11 12.36 0.63
N GLN A 37 -18.59 13.56 0.98
CA GLN A 37 -19.86 14.10 0.46
C GLN A 37 -19.78 14.33 -1.06
N SER A 38 -18.67 14.88 -1.57
CA SER A 38 -18.45 15.06 -3.00
C SER A 38 -18.45 13.73 -3.76
N ALA A 39 -17.79 12.71 -3.24
CA ALA A 39 -17.77 11.37 -3.85
C ALA A 39 -19.17 10.73 -3.89
N ILE A 40 -19.98 10.89 -2.83
CA ILE A 40 -21.36 10.43 -2.77
C ILE A 40 -22.24 11.18 -3.77
N ALA A 41 -21.98 12.47 -3.99
CA ALA A 41 -22.67 13.27 -5.00
C ALA A 41 -22.27 12.89 -6.44
N GLY A 42 -21.29 11.98 -6.62
CA GLY A 42 -20.83 11.52 -7.93
C GLY A 42 -19.78 12.45 -8.55
N GLU A 43 -19.16 13.33 -7.76
CA GLU A 43 -18.05 14.14 -8.19
C GLU A 43 -16.75 13.32 -8.25
N ALA A 44 -15.86 13.65 -9.18
CA ALA A 44 -14.52 13.09 -9.20
C ALA A 44 -13.68 13.68 -8.06
N VAL A 45 -13.26 12.86 -7.13
CA VAL A 45 -12.46 13.26 -5.97
C VAL A 45 -11.15 12.48 -5.97
N ALA A 46 -10.04 13.19 -5.81
CA ALA A 46 -8.73 12.62 -5.52
C ALA A 46 -8.38 12.92 -4.05
N ILE A 47 -7.85 11.94 -3.36
CA ILE A 47 -7.46 12.04 -1.95
C ILE A 47 -6.00 11.65 -1.79
N ASP A 48 -5.31 12.36 -0.91
CA ASP A 48 -3.88 12.16 -0.70
C ASP A 48 -3.60 10.84 0.03
N PHE A 49 -2.50 10.21 -0.38
CA PHE A 49 -1.90 9.09 0.35
C PHE A 49 -0.42 9.33 0.59
N GLU A 50 0.10 8.72 1.65
CA GLU A 50 1.53 8.58 1.95
C GLU A 50 1.84 7.10 2.18
N ALA A 51 2.87 6.58 1.51
CA ALA A 51 3.32 5.21 1.69
C ALA A 51 4.82 5.16 1.99
N GLU A 52 5.21 4.29 2.92
CA GLU A 52 6.59 4.03 3.29
C GLU A 52 6.93 2.57 3.01
N PHE A 53 8.08 2.33 2.38
CA PHE A 53 8.61 1.01 2.08
C PHE A 53 10.04 0.91 2.61
N SER A 54 10.38 -0.21 3.25
CA SER A 54 11.75 -0.54 3.60
C SER A 54 12.34 -1.51 2.59
N MET A 55 13.48 -1.17 2.04
CA MET A 55 14.30 -2.07 1.25
C MET A 55 15.41 -2.62 2.11
N LEU A 56 15.55 -3.94 2.14
CA LEU A 56 16.64 -4.61 2.83
C LEU A 56 17.90 -4.64 1.93
N GLY A 57 19.06 -4.37 2.53
CA GLY A 57 20.35 -4.41 1.85
C GLY A 57 20.86 -3.04 1.41
N GLU A 58 22.07 -3.02 0.87
CA GLU A 58 22.68 -1.78 0.38
C GLU A 58 22.01 -1.32 -0.92
N LEU A 59 21.99 -0.01 -1.12
CA LEU A 59 21.50 0.62 -2.34
C LEU A 59 22.58 0.54 -3.44
N ASP A 60 22.90 -0.67 -3.89
CA ASP A 60 23.79 -0.94 -4.99
C ASP A 60 23.16 -0.57 -6.36
N ASP A 61 23.92 -0.75 -7.44
CA ASP A 61 23.44 -0.35 -8.77
C ASP A 61 22.26 -1.21 -9.26
N GLU A 62 22.15 -2.47 -8.84
CA GLU A 62 21.05 -3.37 -9.19
C GLU A 62 19.77 -2.96 -8.46
N ASN A 63 19.85 -2.68 -7.17
CA ASN A 63 18.72 -2.20 -6.37
C ASN A 63 18.24 -0.83 -6.83
N LYS A 64 19.14 0.09 -7.23
CA LYS A 64 18.77 1.37 -7.82
C LYS A 64 18.04 1.19 -9.14
N ALA A 65 18.53 0.32 -10.02
CA ALA A 65 17.86 0.06 -11.29
C ALA A 65 16.43 -0.52 -11.09
N THR A 66 16.24 -1.36 -10.08
CA THR A 66 14.93 -1.88 -9.70
C THR A 66 14.01 -0.76 -9.19
N LEU A 67 14.52 0.13 -8.34
CA LEU A 67 13.77 1.30 -7.85
C LEU A 67 13.35 2.24 -8.98
N ASP A 68 14.25 2.52 -9.92
CA ASP A 68 13.95 3.37 -11.08
C ASP A 68 12.81 2.77 -11.93
N GLN A 69 12.80 1.45 -12.12
CA GLN A 69 11.71 0.77 -12.82
C GLN A 69 10.39 0.83 -12.04
N LEU A 70 10.43 0.66 -10.71
CA LEU A 70 9.25 0.77 -9.86
C LEU A 70 8.69 2.19 -9.85
N LEU A 71 9.56 3.20 -9.86
CA LEU A 71 9.12 4.60 -9.95
C LEU A 71 8.38 4.86 -11.27
N VAL A 72 8.91 4.37 -12.39
CA VAL A 72 8.24 4.48 -13.69
C VAL A 72 6.85 3.83 -13.67
N LEU A 73 6.73 2.65 -13.04
CA LEU A 73 5.42 2.02 -12.88
C LEU A 73 4.49 2.83 -11.97
N ALA A 74 5.01 3.33 -10.85
CA ALA A 74 4.21 4.14 -9.94
C ALA A 74 3.69 5.41 -10.65
N GLU A 75 4.51 6.08 -11.45
CA GLU A 75 4.09 7.23 -12.28
C GLU A 75 3.07 6.85 -13.37
N GLU A 76 3.13 5.63 -13.92
CA GLU A 76 2.15 5.16 -14.92
C GLU A 76 0.78 4.87 -14.30
N PHE A 77 0.76 4.32 -13.09
CA PHE A 77 -0.46 3.77 -12.49
C PHE A 77 -1.07 4.66 -11.40
N LEU A 78 -0.27 5.51 -10.76
CA LEU A 78 -0.67 6.38 -9.65
C LEU A 78 -0.40 7.85 -10.01
N SER A 79 -1.16 8.74 -9.42
CA SER A 79 -0.86 10.18 -9.47
C SER A 79 0.12 10.51 -8.35
N LEU A 80 1.43 10.45 -8.64
CA LEU A 80 2.47 10.78 -7.68
C LEU A 80 2.72 12.29 -7.64
N ASP A 81 2.90 12.81 -6.43
CA ASP A 81 3.28 14.21 -6.15
C ASP A 81 4.75 14.29 -5.73
N ASP A 82 5.25 13.29 -4.96
CA ASP A 82 6.64 13.24 -4.52
C ASP A 82 7.13 11.80 -4.35
N PHE A 83 8.45 11.65 -4.47
CA PHE A 83 9.17 10.40 -4.28
C PHE A 83 10.53 10.68 -3.65
N GLU A 84 10.78 10.12 -2.47
CA GLU A 84 12.03 10.29 -1.74
C GLU A 84 12.65 8.94 -1.39
N ILE A 85 13.97 8.85 -1.51
CA ILE A 85 14.76 7.73 -1.01
C ILE A 85 15.65 8.23 0.13
N ALA A 86 15.43 7.70 1.32
CA ALA A 86 16.24 7.99 2.49
C ALA A 86 17.05 6.77 2.94
N LYS A 87 18.10 7.02 3.72
CA LYS A 87 18.85 5.94 4.36
C LYS A 87 18.06 5.40 5.54
N GLY A 88 17.77 4.09 5.51
CA GLY A 88 17.18 3.35 6.63
C GLY A 88 18.23 2.68 7.52
N ASP A 89 17.79 2.08 8.62
CA ASP A 89 18.65 1.38 9.58
C ASP A 89 19.26 0.11 8.99
N PHE A 90 18.55 -0.58 8.09
CA PHE A 90 18.94 -1.85 7.48
C PHE A 90 18.97 -1.83 5.95
N GLY A 91 18.97 -0.64 5.34
CA GLY A 91 18.91 -0.48 3.89
C GLY A 91 18.44 0.90 3.49
N ALA A 92 17.53 0.99 2.54
CA ALA A 92 16.89 2.22 2.11
C ALA A 92 15.42 2.27 2.55
N LYS A 93 14.91 3.48 2.77
CA LYS A 93 13.49 3.78 2.91
C LYS A 93 13.03 4.56 1.70
N VAL A 94 11.92 4.16 1.13
CA VAL A 94 11.27 4.80 0.01
C VAL A 94 9.96 5.40 0.50
N PHE A 95 9.76 6.68 0.25
CA PHE A 95 8.53 7.39 0.56
C PHE A 95 7.86 7.78 -0.75
N LEU A 96 6.57 7.51 -0.83
CA LEU A 96 5.71 7.91 -1.94
C LEU A 96 4.61 8.81 -1.39
N GLU A 97 4.41 9.95 -2.02
CA GLU A 97 3.26 10.81 -1.80
C GLU A 97 2.51 10.97 -3.11
N GLY A 98 1.18 10.98 -3.04
CA GLY A 98 0.37 11.13 -4.23
C GLY A 98 -1.11 11.10 -3.93
N SER A 99 -1.92 10.88 -4.95
CA SER A 99 -3.37 10.82 -4.82
C SER A 99 -3.97 9.58 -5.47
N ILE A 100 -5.07 9.09 -4.86
CA ILE A 100 -5.90 8.00 -5.36
C ILE A 100 -7.36 8.43 -5.41
N PRO A 101 -8.19 7.84 -6.30
CA PRO A 101 -9.61 8.16 -6.37
C PRO A 101 -10.37 7.82 -5.09
N LEU A 102 -11.28 8.71 -4.70
CA LEU A 102 -12.35 8.43 -3.75
C LEU A 102 -13.66 8.44 -4.52
N THR A 103 -14.37 7.31 -4.53
CA THR A 103 -15.54 7.15 -5.39
C THR A 103 -16.60 6.23 -4.80
N ALA A 104 -17.85 6.48 -5.17
CA ALA A 104 -18.95 5.54 -4.98
C ALA A 104 -19.11 4.53 -6.15
N ASN A 105 -18.33 4.70 -7.23
CA ASN A 105 -18.36 3.81 -8.38
C ASN A 105 -17.53 2.53 -8.10
N PRO A 106 -18.12 1.31 -8.22
CA PRO A 106 -17.39 0.06 -8.01
C PRO A 106 -16.45 -0.33 -9.17
N GLU A 107 -16.55 0.33 -10.34
CA GLU A 107 -15.76 0.04 -11.54
C GLU A 107 -14.67 1.12 -11.77
N GLU A 108 -13.93 1.47 -10.73
CA GLU A 108 -12.86 2.46 -10.83
C GLU A 108 -11.67 1.94 -11.65
N GLU A 109 -11.19 2.77 -12.57
CA GLU A 109 -10.09 2.39 -13.48
C GLU A 109 -8.70 2.47 -12.89
N SER A 110 -8.51 2.97 -11.67
CA SER A 110 -7.21 2.99 -10.99
C SER A 110 -6.81 1.60 -10.46
N PRO A 111 -5.53 1.36 -10.12
CA PRO A 111 -5.15 0.13 -9.43
C PRO A 111 -5.71 0.06 -8.01
N TRP A 112 -5.72 1.20 -7.30
CA TRP A 112 -6.33 1.34 -5.97
C TRP A 112 -7.27 2.52 -5.95
N TYR A 113 -8.32 2.41 -5.17
CA TYR A 113 -9.23 3.51 -4.88
C TYR A 113 -9.86 3.34 -3.51
N VAL A 114 -10.30 4.43 -2.93
CA VAL A 114 -11.13 4.38 -1.73
C VAL A 114 -12.60 4.40 -2.16
N SER A 115 -13.31 3.35 -1.79
CA SER A 115 -14.75 3.27 -2.03
C SER A 115 -15.52 3.91 -0.89
N VAL A 116 -16.58 4.63 -1.24
CA VAL A 116 -17.58 5.12 -0.31
C VAL A 116 -18.92 4.49 -0.68
N SER A 117 -19.58 3.86 0.27
CA SER A 117 -20.91 3.30 0.07
C SER A 117 -21.81 3.58 1.27
N PRO A 118 -23.10 3.84 1.08
CA PRO A 118 -24.02 4.01 2.19
C PRO A 118 -24.18 2.70 2.95
N TYR A 119 -24.11 2.75 4.27
CA TYR A 119 -24.48 1.65 5.16
C TYR A 119 -25.96 1.76 5.55
N ASP A 120 -26.36 2.96 5.95
CA ASP A 120 -27.74 3.34 6.22
C ASP A 120 -27.98 4.83 5.93
N SER A 121 -28.99 5.45 6.55
CA SER A 121 -29.29 6.87 6.35
C SER A 121 -28.30 7.83 7.03
N GLU A 122 -27.47 7.36 7.94
CA GLU A 122 -26.56 8.19 8.77
C GLU A 122 -25.10 7.81 8.61
N PHE A 123 -24.79 6.56 8.18
CA PHE A 123 -23.43 6.02 8.12
C PHE A 123 -23.00 5.62 6.72
N TYR A 124 -21.72 5.76 6.46
CA TYR A 124 -21.04 5.32 5.24
C TYR A 124 -19.92 4.35 5.57
N ILE A 125 -19.72 3.39 4.68
CA ILE A 125 -18.55 2.50 4.71
C ILE A 125 -17.49 3.10 3.80
N VAL A 126 -16.27 3.27 4.34
CA VAL A 126 -15.09 3.72 3.60
C VAL A 126 -14.06 2.61 3.60
N GLN A 127 -13.61 2.18 2.42
CA GLN A 127 -12.69 1.05 2.27
C GLN A 127 -11.72 1.28 1.13
N LEU A 128 -10.44 0.97 1.33
CA LEU A 128 -9.50 0.82 0.22
C LEU A 128 -9.85 -0.45 -0.56
N LYS A 129 -9.90 -0.33 -1.88
CA LYS A 129 -10.20 -1.43 -2.80
C LYS A 129 -9.24 -1.41 -3.98
N THR A 130 -9.12 -2.56 -4.63
CA THR A 130 -8.46 -2.71 -5.91
C THR A 130 -9.43 -2.37 -7.04
N GLY A 131 -8.94 -1.61 -8.03
CA GLY A 131 -9.71 -1.26 -9.22
C GLY A 131 -9.31 -2.11 -10.43
N THR A 132 -9.83 -1.77 -11.61
CA THR A 132 -9.69 -2.58 -12.82
C THR A 132 -8.25 -2.66 -13.37
N LYS A 133 -7.37 -1.73 -13.00
CA LYS A 133 -5.95 -1.75 -13.37
C LYS A 133 -5.05 -2.49 -12.39
N PHE A 134 -5.59 -3.04 -11.30
CA PHE A 134 -4.79 -3.72 -10.28
C PHE A 134 -3.99 -4.90 -10.82
N ASP A 135 -4.64 -5.82 -11.54
CA ASP A 135 -3.99 -7.01 -12.08
C ASP A 135 -2.86 -6.65 -13.07
N ARG A 136 -3.01 -5.55 -13.79
CA ARG A 136 -1.97 -5.05 -14.70
C ARG A 136 -0.76 -4.52 -13.93
N LEU A 137 -0.97 -3.75 -12.86
CA LEU A 137 0.10 -3.27 -11.99
C LEU A 137 0.82 -4.45 -11.31
N GLU A 138 0.07 -5.40 -10.76
CA GLU A 138 0.60 -6.61 -10.10
C GLU A 138 1.49 -7.41 -11.08
N SER A 139 1.02 -7.63 -12.31
CA SER A 139 1.79 -8.30 -13.34
C SER A 139 3.08 -7.55 -13.69
N ALA A 140 3.00 -6.24 -13.88
CA ALA A 140 4.16 -5.41 -14.22
C ALA A 140 5.20 -5.37 -13.08
N MET A 141 4.77 -5.33 -11.83
CA MET A 141 5.67 -5.42 -10.66
C MET A 141 6.34 -6.80 -10.60
N SER A 142 5.59 -7.87 -10.83
CA SER A 142 6.10 -9.24 -10.85
C SER A 142 7.12 -9.46 -11.98
N ASP A 143 6.97 -8.78 -13.12
CA ASP A 143 7.93 -8.82 -14.23
C ASP A 143 9.28 -8.15 -13.87
N ILE A 144 9.27 -7.12 -13.03
CA ILE A 144 10.50 -6.50 -12.51
C ILE A 144 11.17 -7.44 -11.49
N ASN A 145 10.39 -7.92 -10.54
CA ASN A 145 10.84 -8.88 -9.54
C ASN A 145 9.62 -9.65 -9.00
N PHE A 146 9.64 -10.97 -9.14
CA PHE A 146 8.54 -11.87 -8.73
C PHE A 146 8.17 -11.83 -7.24
N LEU A 147 8.98 -11.16 -6.42
CA LEU A 147 8.71 -10.96 -4.99
C LEU A 147 7.95 -9.66 -4.70
N LEU A 148 7.80 -8.80 -5.69
CA LEU A 148 7.03 -7.57 -5.55
C LEU A 148 5.54 -7.86 -5.67
N SER A 149 4.75 -7.16 -4.90
CA SER A 149 3.30 -7.23 -4.96
C SER A 149 2.70 -5.84 -4.81
N ALA A 150 1.70 -5.54 -5.62
CA ALA A 150 0.91 -4.34 -5.52
C ALA A 150 -0.16 -4.42 -4.42
N ASP A 151 -0.29 -5.55 -3.74
CA ASP A 151 -1.33 -5.76 -2.73
C ASP A 151 -1.05 -4.96 -1.45
N PRO A 152 -1.96 -4.07 -1.05
CA PRO A 152 -1.79 -3.23 0.14
C PRO A 152 -2.06 -4.01 1.44
N PHE A 153 -1.28 -5.06 1.74
CA PHE A 153 -1.44 -5.94 2.92
C PHE A 153 -1.03 -5.30 4.26
N HIS A 154 -1.20 -4.01 4.45
CA HIS A 154 -0.67 -3.35 5.65
C HIS A 154 -1.78 -2.75 6.48
N PRO A 155 -1.49 -2.47 7.77
CA PRO A 155 -2.39 -1.62 8.52
C PRO A 155 -2.52 -0.28 7.81
N ILE A 156 -3.67 -0.07 7.17
CA ILE A 156 -3.99 1.18 6.50
C ILE A 156 -4.42 2.15 7.58
N LYS A 157 -3.79 3.32 7.61
CA LYS A 157 -4.12 4.39 8.53
C LYS A 157 -4.96 5.44 7.82
N TYR A 158 -6.18 5.63 8.25
CA TYR A 158 -7.01 6.72 7.76
C TYR A 158 -6.88 7.94 8.67
N LYS A 159 -6.49 9.08 8.11
CA LYS A 159 -6.56 10.40 8.76
C LYS A 159 -7.82 11.12 8.30
N LEU A 160 -8.84 11.13 9.13
CA LEU A 160 -10.11 11.76 8.83
C LEU A 160 -10.22 13.16 9.44
N LYS A 161 -10.40 14.19 8.60
CA LYS A 161 -10.78 15.55 9.00
C LYS A 161 -12.31 15.72 8.88
N ALA A 162 -13.02 15.32 9.92
CA ALA A 162 -14.48 15.35 9.95
C ALA A 162 -14.95 15.84 11.33
N PRO A 163 -14.85 17.17 11.62
CA PRO A 163 -15.26 17.73 12.91
C PRO A 163 -16.75 17.51 13.12
N GLY A 164 -17.11 16.81 14.20
CA GLY A 164 -18.50 16.48 14.55
C GLY A 164 -19.02 15.17 13.99
N SER A 165 -18.24 14.45 13.20
CA SER A 165 -18.60 13.12 12.71
C SER A 165 -18.18 12.02 13.71
N THR A 166 -18.95 10.93 13.74
CA THR A 166 -18.63 9.73 14.51
C THR A 166 -18.03 8.69 13.59
N VAL A 167 -16.85 8.18 13.92
CA VAL A 167 -16.22 7.08 13.20
C VAL A 167 -16.50 5.79 13.97
N ILE A 168 -17.06 4.80 13.27
CA ILE A 168 -17.24 3.44 13.78
C ILE A 168 -16.36 2.52 12.93
N ALA A 169 -15.43 1.84 13.58
CA ALA A 169 -14.57 0.86 12.91
C ALA A 169 -14.78 -0.53 13.55
N PRO A 170 -14.77 -1.61 12.77
CA PRO A 170 -14.72 -2.96 13.32
C PRO A 170 -13.47 -3.09 14.19
N ALA A 171 -13.60 -3.70 15.35
CA ALA A 171 -12.49 -3.88 16.28
C ALA A 171 -12.41 -5.33 16.74
N VAL A 172 -11.20 -5.86 16.84
CA VAL A 172 -10.92 -7.16 17.46
C VAL A 172 -9.91 -6.97 18.56
N GLU A 173 -10.15 -7.55 19.73
CA GLU A 173 -9.20 -7.57 20.84
C GLU A 173 -8.36 -8.85 20.78
N ILE A 174 -7.04 -8.69 20.65
CA ILE A 174 -6.07 -9.79 20.65
C ILE A 174 -5.02 -9.50 21.71
N GLY A 175 -4.94 -10.35 22.74
CA GLY A 175 -3.94 -10.21 23.81
C GLY A 175 -4.05 -8.91 24.60
N GLY A 176 -5.25 -8.35 24.76
CA GLY A 176 -5.49 -7.09 25.47
C GLY A 176 -5.21 -5.84 24.66
N ILE A 177 -4.95 -5.96 23.35
CA ILE A 177 -4.78 -4.84 22.41
C ILE A 177 -5.96 -4.83 21.45
N THR A 178 -6.59 -3.65 21.33
CA THR A 178 -7.68 -3.44 20.36
C THR A 178 -7.09 -3.12 19.00
N HIS A 179 -7.39 -3.95 18.02
CA HIS A 179 -7.08 -3.73 16.61
C HIS A 179 -8.34 -3.22 15.90
N LEU A 180 -8.22 -2.12 15.16
CA LEU A 180 -9.28 -1.59 14.28
C LEU A 180 -9.05 -2.14 12.86
N TYR A 181 -10.16 -2.52 12.20
CA TYR A 181 -10.15 -3.08 10.84
C TYR A 181 -10.96 -2.21 9.89
#